data_bbf0b369721251d83ab064f9ca800604
#
_entry.id   bbf0b369721251d83ab064f9ca800604
#
_cell.length_a   1.000
_cell.length_b   1.000
_cell.length_c   1.000
_cell.angle_alpha   90.00
_cell.angle_beta   90.00
_cell.angle_gamma   90.00
#
_symmetry.space_group_name_H-M   'P 1'
#
loop_
_entity.id
_entity.type
_entity.pdbx_description
1 polymer ?
#
loop_
_entity_poly.entity_id
_entity_poly.type
_entity_poly.pdbx_seq_one_letter_code
_entity_poly.pdbx_strand_id
1 'polypeptide(L)'
;VSAVKGESPAIGKNGVQVKRKVSLGGQGYRTYEIYQRQRVGESTAKLNPGQLTNAEFVNNPYPALSLLRDNYPCYRDWRANAFWVSRYDDVTSIFVDDANFESRSKSWFYGVENYGRDLGQQLTVLNAQAQAYQTHVPQIMQDVINRAMPSGNINLATEFAAHLPIELLTRSLQLPVQDYAFFARTYWQLQRGYQWEPQAHNNGLMAMKTLAEYFRPLLSQRLNNPSNDLISAIAAVELEDGPATAEDLVITLLESDHETLHGGLANMWYLLLNHPEQLQRIHSTPRLIKQAWFESLRHSPAVLAAKRFSRHEVERFGQLLPQGAMIICSAAAANRDPEIFTDAEQFLVGRKDLCQREPRGMYRADGLPAGITLGLGKPSKYPAIPEDRPISLYALTRNAAVDVSNMILEQLTNLRLTNAADPSLRSLRSLRLGEMRTCWDLPAEFDN
;
A
#
# COMPACT_ATOMS: atom_id res chain seq x y z
N VAL A 1 1.36 -9.30 -35.36
CA VAL A 1 0.54 -8.27 -34.71
C VAL A 1 -0.68 -8.08 -35.61
N SER A 2 -1.77 -8.77 -35.33
CA SER A 2 -3.04 -8.54 -36.02
C SER A 2 -3.99 -7.87 -35.01
N ALA A 3 -4.37 -6.65 -35.32
CA ALA A 3 -5.40 -5.93 -34.58
C ALA A 3 -6.74 -6.68 -34.78
N VAL A 4 -7.31 -7.18 -33.68
CA VAL A 4 -8.67 -7.70 -33.70
C VAL A 4 -9.62 -6.49 -33.76
N LYS A 5 -10.25 -6.28 -34.89
CA LYS A 5 -11.35 -5.35 -35.03
C LYS A 5 -12.49 -5.82 -34.10
N GLY A 6 -12.73 -5.05 -33.03
CA GLY A 6 -13.87 -5.29 -32.17
C GLY A 6 -15.15 -4.81 -32.87
N GLU A 7 -16.11 -5.70 -33.08
CA GLU A 7 -17.45 -5.32 -33.46
C GLU A 7 -18.10 -4.49 -32.36
N SER A 8 -18.70 -3.37 -32.73
CA SER A 8 -19.50 -2.54 -31.81
C SER A 8 -20.71 -3.34 -31.33
N PRO A 9 -20.94 -3.46 -30.01
CA PRO A 9 -22.07 -4.23 -29.52
C PRO A 9 -23.38 -3.49 -29.77
N ALA A 10 -24.36 -4.22 -30.30
CA ALA A 10 -25.73 -3.74 -30.44
C ALA A 10 -26.35 -3.53 -29.06
N ILE A 11 -26.88 -2.35 -28.80
CA ILE A 11 -27.59 -2.00 -27.56
C ILE A 11 -28.96 -2.65 -27.60
N GLY A 12 -29.18 -3.67 -26.79
CA GLY A 12 -30.50 -4.25 -26.55
C GLY A 12 -31.35 -3.35 -25.63
N LYS A 13 -32.65 -3.33 -25.85
CA LYS A 13 -33.63 -2.45 -25.16
C LYS A 13 -33.80 -2.71 -23.66
N ASN A 14 -33.16 -3.71 -23.07
CA ASN A 14 -33.26 -4.07 -21.66
C ASN A 14 -31.86 -4.33 -21.12
N GLY A 15 -31.28 -3.35 -20.44
CA GLY A 15 -30.07 -3.39 -19.61
C GLY A 15 -29.10 -4.56 -19.86
N VAL A 16 -28.44 -4.61 -21.02
CA VAL A 16 -27.62 -5.76 -21.40
C VAL A 16 -26.22 -5.63 -20.82
N GLN A 17 -25.78 -6.70 -20.16
CA GLN A 17 -24.36 -6.88 -19.83
C GLN A 17 -23.54 -7.00 -21.11
N VAL A 18 -22.67 -6.04 -21.37
CA VAL A 18 -21.72 -6.13 -22.48
C VAL A 18 -20.49 -6.90 -21.97
N LYS A 19 -20.34 -8.14 -22.46
CA LYS A 19 -19.11 -8.90 -22.25
C LYS A 19 -18.01 -8.32 -23.14
N ARG A 20 -16.99 -7.72 -22.57
CA ARG A 20 -15.80 -7.32 -23.29
C ARG A 20 -14.69 -8.34 -23.04
N LYS A 21 -14.26 -9.06 -24.08
CA LYS A 21 -13.07 -9.91 -24.02
C LYS A 21 -11.84 -9.01 -24.11
N VAL A 22 -11.08 -8.95 -23.05
CA VAL A 22 -9.77 -8.31 -23.06
C VAL A 22 -8.72 -9.39 -23.21
N SER A 23 -8.04 -9.41 -24.35
CA SER A 23 -6.85 -10.22 -24.53
C SER A 23 -5.71 -9.53 -23.78
N LEU A 24 -5.32 -10.08 -22.66
CA LEU A 24 -4.13 -9.67 -21.94
C LEU A 24 -2.94 -10.28 -22.68
N GLY A 25 -2.28 -9.47 -23.51
CA GLY A 25 -1.15 -9.89 -24.30
C GLY A 25 -0.02 -10.40 -23.45
N GLY A 26 0.54 -11.52 -23.83
CA GLY A 26 1.74 -12.11 -23.26
C GLY A 26 1.49 -13.43 -22.55
N GLN A 27 2.23 -14.38 -22.93
CA GLN A 27 2.44 -15.75 -22.44
C GLN A 27 1.58 -16.19 -21.23
N GLY A 28 0.46 -16.87 -21.51
CA GLY A 28 -0.24 -17.69 -20.52
C GLY A 28 -1.42 -17.03 -19.78
N TYR A 29 -1.80 -15.83 -20.12
CA TYR A 29 -2.96 -15.19 -19.52
C TYR A 29 -4.26 -15.59 -20.24
N ARG A 30 -5.26 -16.04 -19.47
CA ARG A 30 -6.59 -16.28 -20.01
C ARG A 30 -7.26 -14.96 -20.35
N THR A 31 -8.16 -15.00 -21.34
CA THR A 31 -9.02 -13.86 -21.68
C THR A 31 -9.96 -13.56 -20.53
N TYR A 32 -9.95 -12.35 -20.02
CA TYR A 32 -10.92 -11.86 -19.05
C TYR A 32 -12.12 -11.28 -19.76
N GLU A 33 -13.30 -11.68 -19.33
CA GLU A 33 -14.53 -11.02 -19.68
C GLU A 33 -14.77 -9.90 -18.69
N ILE A 34 -14.57 -8.65 -19.12
CA ILE A 34 -14.94 -7.49 -18.32
C ILE A 34 -16.41 -7.22 -18.57
N TYR A 35 -17.21 -7.36 -17.53
CA TYR A 35 -18.60 -6.98 -17.57
C TYR A 35 -18.74 -5.48 -17.36
N GLN A 36 -19.08 -4.74 -18.41
CA GLN A 36 -19.57 -3.38 -18.23
C GLN A 36 -21.06 -3.46 -17.94
N ARG A 37 -21.45 -3.29 -16.69
CA ARG A 37 -22.83 -2.95 -16.37
C ARG A 37 -23.04 -1.47 -16.73
N GLN A 38 -23.78 -1.19 -17.80
CA GLN A 38 -24.49 0.06 -17.87
C GLN A 38 -25.60 -0.03 -16.80
N ARG A 39 -25.46 0.67 -15.70
CA ARG A 39 -26.60 0.95 -14.82
C ARG A 39 -27.54 1.83 -15.64
N VAL A 40 -28.61 1.23 -16.11
CA VAL A 40 -29.77 1.95 -16.63
C VAL A 40 -30.54 2.43 -15.40
N GLY A 41 -30.55 3.70 -15.16
CA GLY A 41 -31.38 4.31 -14.16
C GLY A 41 -30.63 5.12 -13.11
N GLU A 42 -30.71 6.42 -13.26
CA GLU A 42 -30.94 7.36 -12.16
C GLU A 42 -29.81 7.58 -11.13
N SER A 43 -28.66 8.02 -11.53
CA SER A 43 -28.05 9.08 -10.75
C SER A 43 -27.46 10.10 -11.70
N THR A 44 -28.13 11.21 -11.86
CA THR A 44 -27.62 12.39 -12.57
C THR A 44 -26.63 13.17 -11.71
N ALA A 45 -26.16 12.62 -10.59
CA ALA A 45 -25.15 13.22 -9.75
C ALA A 45 -23.80 13.21 -10.49
N LYS A 46 -23.50 14.34 -11.13
CA LYS A 46 -22.23 14.56 -11.80
C LYS A 46 -21.15 14.87 -10.77
N LEU A 47 -20.00 14.19 -10.89
CA LEU A 47 -18.82 14.52 -10.13
C LEU A 47 -18.36 15.95 -10.49
N ASN A 48 -18.28 16.84 -9.51
CA ASN A 48 -17.59 18.11 -9.68
C ASN A 48 -16.06 17.84 -9.55
N PRO A 49 -15.23 18.22 -10.52
CA PRO A 49 -13.77 18.03 -10.43
C PRO A 49 -13.15 18.59 -9.13
N GLY A 50 -13.76 19.62 -8.55
CA GLY A 50 -13.36 20.15 -7.24
C GLY A 50 -13.50 19.17 -6.08
N GLN A 51 -14.40 18.21 -6.17
CA GLN A 51 -14.62 17.21 -5.11
C GLN A 51 -13.46 16.25 -4.92
N LEU A 52 -12.59 16.06 -5.94
CA LEU A 52 -11.39 15.22 -5.83
C LEU A 52 -10.20 15.94 -5.17
N THR A 53 -10.35 17.22 -4.84
CA THR A 53 -9.26 18.06 -4.35
C THR A 53 -9.67 19.02 -3.23
N ASN A 54 -10.85 18.85 -2.65
CA ASN A 54 -11.32 19.72 -1.57
C ASN A 54 -11.03 19.11 -0.18
N ALA A 55 -11.27 19.90 0.87
CA ALA A 55 -11.07 19.47 2.25
C ALA A 55 -11.97 18.29 2.65
N GLU A 56 -13.15 18.18 2.04
CA GLU A 56 -14.06 17.06 2.28
C GLU A 56 -13.47 15.74 1.79
N PHE A 57 -12.86 15.72 0.60
CA PHE A 57 -12.17 14.55 0.07
C PHE A 57 -10.99 14.12 0.95
N VAL A 58 -10.27 15.08 1.50
CA VAL A 58 -9.14 14.80 2.43
C VAL A 58 -9.63 14.08 3.68
N ASN A 59 -10.75 14.50 4.22
CA ASN A 59 -11.34 13.90 5.43
C ASN A 59 -12.08 12.60 5.12
N ASN A 60 -12.91 12.60 4.08
CA ASN A 60 -13.68 11.44 3.67
C ASN A 60 -13.77 11.33 2.12
N PRO A 61 -12.89 10.57 1.47
CA PRO A 61 -12.87 10.45 0.01
C PRO A 61 -14.00 9.61 -0.57
N TYR A 62 -14.65 8.77 0.24
CA TYR A 62 -15.55 7.72 -0.24
C TYR A 62 -16.79 8.21 -0.97
N PRO A 63 -17.47 9.31 -0.59
CA PRO A 63 -18.59 9.84 -1.38
C PRO A 63 -18.19 10.18 -2.82
N ALA A 64 -17.06 10.86 -3.01
CA ALA A 64 -16.55 11.18 -4.35
C ALA A 64 -16.06 9.93 -5.11
N LEU A 65 -15.41 8.99 -4.41
CA LEU A 65 -14.95 7.73 -4.98
C LEU A 65 -16.11 6.83 -5.42
N SER A 66 -17.23 6.81 -4.68
CA SER A 66 -18.44 6.10 -5.07
C SER A 66 -19.07 6.71 -6.33
N LEU A 67 -19.12 8.05 -6.43
CA LEU A 67 -19.56 8.72 -7.65
C LEU A 67 -18.71 8.37 -8.86
N LEU A 68 -17.38 8.31 -8.69
CA LEU A 68 -16.46 7.86 -9.74
C LEU A 68 -16.77 6.43 -10.17
N ARG A 69 -16.82 5.50 -9.22
CA ARG A 69 -17.06 4.08 -9.49
C ARG A 69 -18.39 3.84 -10.18
N ASP A 70 -19.45 4.48 -9.68
CA ASP A 70 -20.81 4.20 -10.12
C ASP A 70 -21.13 4.85 -11.48
N ASN A 71 -20.53 6.00 -11.80
CA ASN A 71 -20.91 6.77 -12.97
C ASN A 71 -19.86 6.85 -14.08
N TYR A 72 -18.58 6.59 -13.76
CA TYR A 72 -17.50 6.78 -14.73
C TYR A 72 -16.61 5.53 -14.81
N PRO A 73 -16.69 4.74 -15.90
CA PRO A 73 -15.70 3.67 -16.13
C PRO A 73 -14.28 4.19 -16.19
N CYS A 74 -14.10 5.37 -16.80
CA CYS A 74 -12.84 6.10 -16.86
C CYS A 74 -13.15 7.60 -16.83
N TYR A 75 -12.63 8.30 -15.82
CA TYR A 75 -12.87 9.73 -15.66
C TYR A 75 -11.61 10.53 -16.01
N ARG A 76 -11.73 11.45 -16.96
CA ARG A 76 -10.62 12.36 -17.30
C ARG A 76 -10.54 13.51 -16.29
N ASP A 77 -9.52 13.50 -15.48
CA ASP A 77 -9.21 14.57 -14.54
C ASP A 77 -8.19 15.54 -15.17
N TRP A 78 -8.67 16.66 -15.64
CA TRP A 78 -7.85 17.69 -16.26
C TRP A 78 -6.92 18.42 -15.27
N ARG A 79 -7.28 18.46 -13.98
CA ARG A 79 -6.46 19.09 -12.94
C ARG A 79 -5.24 18.28 -12.58
N ALA A 80 -5.42 16.97 -12.46
CA ALA A 80 -4.32 16.04 -12.20
C ALA A 80 -3.59 15.62 -13.49
N ASN A 81 -4.09 16.00 -14.66
CA ASN A 81 -3.67 15.49 -15.96
C ASN A 81 -3.64 13.95 -15.99
N ALA A 82 -4.68 13.32 -15.50
CA ALA A 82 -4.77 11.89 -15.30
C ALA A 82 -6.13 11.32 -15.70
N PHE A 83 -6.20 9.99 -15.73
CA PHE A 83 -7.43 9.24 -15.90
C PHE A 83 -7.69 8.41 -14.64
N TRP A 84 -8.88 8.51 -14.05
CA TRP A 84 -9.27 7.70 -12.91
C TRP A 84 -10.00 6.45 -13.36
N VAL A 85 -9.64 5.32 -12.75
CA VAL A 85 -10.33 4.05 -12.88
C VAL A 85 -10.63 3.53 -11.48
N SER A 86 -11.88 3.17 -11.20
CA SER A 86 -12.39 3.00 -9.84
C SER A 86 -13.19 1.72 -9.60
N ARG A 87 -13.62 1.00 -10.65
CA ARG A 87 -14.31 -0.29 -10.54
C ARG A 87 -13.29 -1.40 -10.31
N TYR A 88 -13.64 -2.38 -9.51
CA TYR A 88 -12.72 -3.45 -9.14
C TYR A 88 -12.13 -4.20 -10.35
N ASP A 89 -12.99 -4.66 -11.26
CA ASP A 89 -12.55 -5.41 -12.44
C ASP A 89 -11.70 -4.55 -13.40
N ASP A 90 -12.05 -3.28 -13.53
CA ASP A 90 -11.30 -2.35 -14.37
C ASP A 90 -9.91 -2.07 -13.79
N VAL A 91 -9.82 -1.81 -12.48
CA VAL A 91 -8.54 -1.60 -11.78
C VAL A 91 -7.66 -2.85 -11.83
N THR A 92 -8.24 -4.02 -11.53
CA THR A 92 -7.48 -5.28 -11.56
C THR A 92 -7.01 -5.63 -12.96
N SER A 93 -7.80 -5.30 -13.99
CA SER A 93 -7.41 -5.51 -15.40
C SER A 93 -6.19 -4.68 -15.81
N ILE A 94 -6.02 -3.48 -15.24
CA ILE A 94 -4.83 -2.64 -15.47
C ILE A 94 -3.63 -3.21 -14.71
N PHE A 95 -3.83 -3.68 -13.48
CA PHE A 95 -2.73 -4.19 -12.65
C PHE A 95 -2.03 -5.43 -13.22
N VAL A 96 -2.72 -6.22 -14.04
CA VAL A 96 -2.17 -7.44 -14.65
C VAL A 96 -1.78 -7.25 -16.11
N ASP A 97 -2.01 -6.08 -16.69
CA ASP A 97 -1.74 -5.80 -18.10
C ASP A 97 -0.40 -5.06 -18.27
N ASP A 98 0.68 -5.77 -17.99
CA ASP A 98 2.05 -5.25 -18.13
C ASP A 98 2.44 -4.92 -19.59
N ALA A 99 1.67 -5.41 -20.58
CA ALA A 99 1.90 -5.11 -21.99
C ALA A 99 1.51 -3.67 -22.35
N ASN A 100 0.44 -3.17 -21.71
CA ASN A 100 -0.09 -1.84 -22.01
C ASN A 100 0.23 -0.80 -20.93
N PHE A 101 0.45 -1.25 -19.69
CA PHE A 101 0.64 -0.36 -18.54
C PHE A 101 1.90 -0.70 -17.75
N GLU A 102 2.53 0.31 -17.20
CA GLU A 102 3.68 0.18 -16.32
C GLU A 102 3.46 0.90 -14.99
N SER A 103 4.09 0.39 -13.94
CA SER A 103 4.32 1.13 -12.71
C SER A 103 5.64 1.88 -12.81
N ARG A 104 5.73 3.01 -12.14
CA ARG A 104 6.98 3.76 -11.97
C ARG A 104 7.36 3.80 -10.50
N SER A 105 8.65 3.71 -10.25
CA SER A 105 9.23 3.75 -8.92
C SER A 105 9.03 5.11 -8.24
N LYS A 106 9.18 5.19 -6.93
CA LYS A 106 9.20 6.47 -6.21
C LYS A 106 10.35 7.35 -6.68
N SER A 107 11.50 6.76 -7.01
CA SER A 107 12.67 7.46 -7.56
C SER A 107 12.37 8.15 -8.89
N TRP A 108 11.54 7.55 -9.74
CA TRP A 108 11.10 8.20 -10.98
C TRP A 108 10.38 9.54 -10.72
N PHE A 109 9.54 9.61 -9.69
CA PHE A 109 8.85 10.85 -9.34
C PHE A 109 9.77 11.94 -8.82
N TYR A 110 11.00 11.59 -8.41
CA TYR A 110 12.06 12.54 -8.12
C TYR A 110 12.81 13.00 -9.37
N GLY A 111 12.60 12.40 -10.54
CA GLY A 111 13.38 12.67 -11.75
C GLY A 111 14.81 12.12 -11.70
N VAL A 112 15.04 11.09 -10.88
CA VAL A 112 16.37 10.52 -10.61
C VAL A 112 16.44 9.02 -10.95
N GLU A 113 15.83 8.60 -12.04
CA GLU A 113 15.71 7.20 -12.45
C GLU A 113 17.02 6.41 -12.44
N ASN A 114 18.14 7.07 -12.70
CA ASN A 114 19.48 6.47 -12.74
C ASN A 114 20.33 6.84 -11.51
N TYR A 115 19.73 7.36 -10.45
CA TYR A 115 20.46 7.75 -9.25
C TYR A 115 20.96 6.54 -8.47
N GLY A 116 20.15 5.51 -8.37
CA GLY A 116 20.47 4.24 -7.71
C GLY A 116 19.40 3.19 -8.03
N ARG A 117 19.66 1.95 -7.66
CA ARG A 117 18.81 0.78 -7.94
C ARG A 117 18.10 0.32 -6.68
N ASP A 118 16.87 -0.16 -6.84
CA ASP A 118 16.15 -0.85 -5.76
C ASP A 118 16.67 -2.29 -5.63
N LEU A 119 17.35 -2.57 -4.54
CA LEU A 119 17.90 -3.90 -4.22
C LEU A 119 16.97 -4.69 -3.28
N GLY A 120 15.79 -4.17 -2.94
CA GLY A 120 14.86 -4.79 -1.99
C GLY A 120 14.32 -6.15 -2.41
N GLN A 121 14.44 -6.51 -3.69
CA GLN A 121 14.04 -7.82 -4.22
C GLN A 121 15.21 -8.82 -4.34
N GLN A 122 16.44 -8.42 -4.03
CA GLN A 122 17.57 -9.33 -3.98
C GLN A 122 17.44 -10.30 -2.80
N LEU A 123 17.72 -11.58 -3.04
CA LEU A 123 17.49 -12.63 -2.05
C LEU A 123 18.28 -12.39 -0.74
N THR A 124 19.50 -11.92 -0.84
CA THR A 124 20.33 -11.57 0.33
C THR A 124 19.70 -10.46 1.16
N VAL A 125 19.17 -9.43 0.51
CA VAL A 125 18.49 -8.29 1.15
C VAL A 125 17.17 -8.73 1.77
N LEU A 126 16.36 -9.52 1.05
CA LEU A 126 15.10 -10.07 1.56
C LEU A 126 15.31 -10.94 2.80
N ASN A 127 16.34 -11.80 2.79
CA ASN A 127 16.67 -12.64 3.92
C ASN A 127 17.14 -11.81 5.14
N ALA A 128 17.95 -10.79 4.93
CA ALA A 128 18.37 -9.88 6.00
C ALA A 128 17.17 -9.11 6.59
N GLN A 129 16.26 -8.63 5.74
CA GLN A 129 15.02 -8.01 6.20
C GLN A 129 14.17 -8.99 7.00
N ALA A 130 13.97 -10.22 6.50
CA ALA A 130 13.21 -11.25 7.20
C ALA A 130 13.78 -11.53 8.59
N GLN A 131 15.08 -11.68 8.71
CA GLN A 131 15.76 -11.87 9.99
C GLN A 131 15.60 -10.66 10.91
N ALA A 132 15.76 -9.44 10.38
CA ALA A 132 15.57 -8.22 11.14
C ALA A 132 14.14 -8.10 11.69
N TYR A 133 13.12 -8.42 10.88
CA TYR A 133 11.72 -8.44 11.30
C TYR A 133 11.50 -9.44 12.43
N GLN A 134 11.97 -10.68 12.27
CA GLN A 134 11.82 -11.73 13.31
C GLN A 134 12.50 -11.35 14.61
N THR A 135 13.68 -10.71 14.55
CA THR A 135 14.45 -10.37 15.73
C THR A 135 13.94 -9.10 16.41
N HIS A 136 13.69 -8.05 15.65
CA HIS A 136 13.49 -6.72 16.21
C HIS A 136 12.03 -6.39 16.46
N VAL A 137 11.08 -6.88 15.66
CA VAL A 137 9.66 -6.55 15.83
C VAL A 137 9.14 -6.89 17.23
N PRO A 138 9.37 -8.10 17.78
CA PRO A 138 8.93 -8.42 19.13
C PRO A 138 9.62 -7.56 20.22
N GLN A 139 10.91 -7.27 20.03
CA GLN A 139 11.67 -6.44 20.98
C GLN A 139 11.15 -5.01 21.01
N ILE A 140 10.95 -4.39 19.84
CA ILE A 140 10.41 -3.04 19.70
C ILE A 140 9.03 -2.97 20.36
N MET A 141 8.19 -3.97 20.10
CA MET A 141 6.84 -3.98 20.66
C MET A 141 6.86 -4.13 22.19
N GLN A 142 7.72 -4.99 22.73
CA GLN A 142 7.87 -5.11 24.18
C GLN A 142 8.35 -3.80 24.82
N ASP A 143 9.28 -3.08 24.17
CA ASP A 143 9.74 -1.77 24.63
C ASP A 143 8.59 -0.73 24.60
N VAL A 144 7.74 -0.74 23.59
CA VAL A 144 6.54 0.12 23.50
C VAL A 144 5.58 -0.17 24.65
N ILE A 145 5.24 -1.44 24.85
CA ILE A 145 4.33 -1.88 25.92
C ILE A 145 4.90 -1.50 27.30
N ASN A 146 6.18 -1.80 27.55
CA ASN A 146 6.82 -1.47 28.83
C ASN A 146 6.80 0.04 29.16
N ARG A 147 6.88 0.90 28.13
CA ARG A 147 6.76 2.35 28.31
C ARG A 147 5.33 2.79 28.63
N ALA A 148 4.32 2.11 28.05
CA ALA A 148 2.91 2.43 28.24
C ALA A 148 2.36 1.92 29.58
N MET A 149 2.84 0.77 30.08
CA MET A 149 2.32 0.11 31.30
C MET A 149 2.20 1.04 32.52
N PRO A 150 3.20 1.89 32.86
CA PRO A 150 3.08 2.72 34.09
C PRO A 150 1.95 3.74 34.04
N SER A 151 1.54 4.18 32.85
CA SER A 151 0.48 5.20 32.67
C SER A 151 -0.91 4.61 32.47
N GLY A 152 -1.01 3.32 32.06
CA GLY A 152 -2.26 2.72 31.60
C GLY A 152 -2.79 3.34 30.31
N ASN A 153 -1.96 4.11 29.60
CA ASN A 153 -2.34 4.84 28.39
C ASN A 153 -1.30 4.65 27.29
N ILE A 154 -1.75 4.66 26.06
CA ILE A 154 -0.90 4.60 24.86
C ILE A 154 -1.54 5.37 23.71
N ASN A 155 -0.75 6.10 22.95
CA ASN A 155 -1.21 6.59 21.65
C ASN A 155 -0.81 5.60 20.55
N LEU A 156 -1.78 4.79 20.11
CA LEU A 156 -1.52 3.72 19.11
C LEU A 156 -1.10 4.25 17.74
N ALA A 157 -1.36 5.52 17.41
CA ALA A 157 -0.90 6.10 16.17
C ALA A 157 0.56 6.55 16.25
N THR A 158 0.94 7.28 17.29
CA THR A 158 2.26 7.93 17.37
C THR A 158 3.30 7.09 18.10
N GLU A 159 2.93 6.45 19.21
CA GLU A 159 3.87 5.69 20.07
C GLU A 159 4.06 4.24 19.61
N PHE A 160 3.13 3.75 18.75
CA PHE A 160 3.19 2.40 18.23
C PHE A 160 3.29 2.38 16.68
N ALA A 161 2.22 2.72 15.95
CA ALA A 161 2.18 2.50 14.50
C ALA A 161 3.23 3.33 13.72
N ALA A 162 3.46 4.59 14.10
CA ALA A 162 4.48 5.43 13.47
C ALA A 162 5.90 5.11 13.96
N HIS A 163 6.02 4.62 15.19
CA HIS A 163 7.30 4.31 15.81
C HIS A 163 7.93 3.03 15.23
N LEU A 164 7.12 1.99 15.05
CA LEU A 164 7.58 0.67 14.65
C LEU A 164 8.43 0.65 13.36
N PRO A 165 8.04 1.26 12.24
CA PRO A 165 8.86 1.20 11.02
C PRO A 165 10.22 1.88 11.15
N ILE A 166 10.29 3.00 11.88
CA ILE A 166 11.55 3.74 12.08
C ILE A 166 12.49 2.97 12.99
N GLU A 167 11.99 2.47 14.10
CA GLU A 167 12.78 1.68 15.04
C GLU A 167 13.28 0.39 14.39
N LEU A 168 12.43 -0.25 13.59
CA LEU A 168 12.82 -1.44 12.82
C LEU A 168 13.95 -1.14 11.83
N LEU A 169 13.87 -0.02 11.10
CA LEU A 169 14.94 0.39 10.19
C LEU A 169 16.24 0.70 10.91
N THR A 170 16.19 1.51 11.97
CA THR A 170 17.40 1.90 12.70
C THR A 170 18.11 0.69 13.28
N ARG A 171 17.37 -0.29 13.82
CA ARG A 171 17.93 -1.56 14.32
C ARG A 171 18.43 -2.45 13.18
N SER A 172 17.69 -2.56 12.08
CA SER A 172 18.11 -3.35 10.92
C SER A 172 19.37 -2.83 10.25
N LEU A 173 19.58 -1.53 10.27
CA LEU A 173 20.77 -0.85 9.75
C LEU A 173 21.89 -0.76 10.81
N GLN A 174 21.65 -1.19 12.04
CA GLN A 174 22.56 -1.04 13.19
C GLN A 174 23.11 0.38 13.32
N LEU A 175 22.23 1.38 13.23
CA LEU A 175 22.62 2.77 13.38
C LEU A 175 22.98 3.09 14.84
N PRO A 176 23.92 4.00 15.09
CA PRO A 176 24.17 4.54 16.43
C PRO A 176 22.92 5.25 16.98
N VAL A 177 22.60 5.05 18.26
CA VAL A 177 21.39 5.60 18.90
C VAL A 177 21.31 7.13 18.76
N GLN A 178 22.44 7.83 18.84
CA GLN A 178 22.52 9.28 18.67
C GLN A 178 22.07 9.74 17.27
N ASP A 179 22.09 8.87 16.26
CA ASP A 179 21.74 9.19 14.88
C ASP A 179 20.25 8.91 14.57
N TYR A 180 19.52 8.25 15.48
CA TYR A 180 18.12 7.86 15.24
C TYR A 180 17.21 9.03 14.90
N ALA A 181 17.30 10.13 15.64
CA ALA A 181 16.46 11.31 15.38
C ALA A 181 16.80 12.00 14.05
N PHE A 182 18.08 12.03 13.69
CA PHE A 182 18.54 12.53 12.38
C PHE A 182 18.01 11.64 11.26
N PHE A 183 18.23 10.33 11.37
CA PHE A 183 17.77 9.36 10.37
C PHE A 183 16.26 9.41 10.20
N ALA A 184 15.47 9.35 11.28
CA ALA A 184 14.02 9.36 11.23
C ALA A 184 13.47 10.59 10.48
N ARG A 185 13.98 11.79 10.81
CA ARG A 185 13.58 13.03 10.16
C ARG A 185 13.91 13.04 8.68
N THR A 186 15.14 12.65 8.33
CA THR A 186 15.62 12.65 6.94
C THR A 186 14.91 11.60 6.11
N TYR A 187 14.70 10.41 6.68
CA TYR A 187 13.95 9.33 6.03
C TYR A 187 12.50 9.74 5.72
N TRP A 188 11.79 10.38 6.65
CA TRP A 188 10.42 10.83 6.38
C TRP A 188 10.37 11.99 5.39
N GLN A 189 11.36 12.85 5.34
CA GLN A 189 11.48 13.85 4.27
C GLN A 189 11.67 13.18 2.91
N LEU A 190 12.50 12.14 2.85
CA LEU A 190 12.68 11.32 1.65
C LEU A 190 11.36 10.69 1.21
N GLN A 191 10.63 10.02 2.13
CA GLN A 191 9.37 9.34 1.81
C GLN A 191 8.26 10.31 1.36
N ARG A 192 8.26 11.55 1.82
CA ARG A 192 7.23 12.53 1.45
C ARG A 192 7.52 13.29 0.15
N GLY A 193 8.77 13.39 -0.24
CA GLY A 193 9.18 14.25 -1.34
C GLY A 193 8.80 13.74 -2.73
N TYR A 194 8.46 12.47 -2.91
CA TYR A 194 7.99 11.95 -4.20
C TYR A 194 6.58 12.42 -4.59
N GLN A 195 5.87 13.10 -3.69
CA GLN A 195 4.46 13.47 -3.84
C GLN A 195 4.22 14.83 -4.52
N TRP A 196 5.15 15.40 -5.22
CA TRP A 196 4.99 16.61 -6.07
C TRP A 196 4.55 17.92 -5.38
N GLU A 197 4.51 17.99 -4.07
CA GLU A 197 4.44 19.27 -3.39
C GLU A 197 5.85 19.92 -3.47
N PRO A 198 6.01 21.12 -4.04
CA PRO A 198 7.34 21.64 -4.40
C PRO A 198 8.32 21.69 -3.23
N GLN A 199 7.86 22.13 -2.05
CA GLN A 199 8.74 22.19 -0.88
C GLN A 199 9.10 20.81 -0.35
N ALA A 200 8.14 19.88 -0.29
CA ALA A 200 8.37 18.51 0.12
C ALA A 200 9.29 17.79 -0.87
N HIS A 201 9.11 18.02 -2.17
CA HIS A 201 9.96 17.46 -3.21
C HIS A 201 11.42 17.93 -3.06
N ASN A 202 11.65 19.24 -2.89
CA ASN A 202 13.00 19.77 -2.67
C ASN A 202 13.63 19.21 -1.39
N ASN A 203 12.87 19.13 -0.29
CA ASN A 203 13.34 18.55 0.96
C ASN A 203 13.69 17.05 0.77
N GLY A 204 12.92 16.33 -0.03
CA GLY A 204 13.17 14.92 -0.35
C GLY A 204 14.42 14.71 -1.18
N LEU A 205 14.69 15.56 -2.19
CA LEU A 205 15.94 15.54 -2.95
C LEU A 205 17.16 15.82 -2.06
N MET A 206 17.03 16.79 -1.13
CA MET A 206 18.08 17.05 -0.16
C MET A 206 18.28 15.85 0.79
N ALA A 207 17.19 15.25 1.26
CA ALA A 207 17.25 14.08 2.12
C ALA A 207 17.91 12.88 1.44
N MET A 208 17.61 12.66 0.16
CA MET A 208 18.24 11.61 -0.66
C MET A 208 19.76 11.75 -0.68
N LYS A 209 20.25 12.96 -0.99
CA LYS A 209 21.68 13.26 -0.99
C LYS A 209 22.30 13.10 0.40
N THR A 210 21.67 13.67 1.41
CA THR A 210 22.14 13.62 2.81
C THR A 210 22.28 12.18 3.31
N LEU A 211 21.31 11.31 3.00
CA LEU A 211 21.37 9.90 3.38
C LEU A 211 22.45 9.14 2.60
N ALA A 212 22.65 9.43 1.32
CA ALA A 212 23.74 8.80 0.55
C ALA A 212 25.12 9.19 1.12
N GLU A 213 25.33 10.46 1.46
CA GLU A 213 26.54 10.92 2.12
C GLU A 213 26.75 10.27 3.49
N TYR A 214 25.69 10.10 4.26
CA TYR A 214 25.73 9.43 5.56
C TYR A 214 26.06 7.92 5.44
N PHE A 215 25.45 7.23 4.47
CA PHE A 215 25.64 5.79 4.31
C PHE A 215 26.95 5.41 3.61
N ARG A 216 27.57 6.28 2.84
CA ARG A 216 28.78 5.96 2.05
C ARG A 216 29.93 5.41 2.91
N PRO A 217 30.33 6.05 4.03
CA PRO A 217 31.37 5.48 4.88
C PRO A 217 30.92 4.18 5.57
N LEU A 218 29.64 4.06 5.95
CA LEU A 218 29.12 2.84 6.58
C LEU A 218 29.13 1.67 5.59
N LEU A 219 28.71 1.88 4.35
CA LEU A 219 28.75 0.87 3.30
C LEU A 219 30.19 0.40 3.02
N SER A 220 31.14 1.34 2.90
CA SER A 220 32.57 1.02 2.73
C SER A 220 33.13 0.22 3.91
N GLN A 221 32.72 0.55 5.12
CA GLN A 221 33.11 -0.20 6.31
C GLN A 221 32.57 -1.63 6.26
N ARG A 222 31.31 -1.82 5.87
CA ARG A 222 30.65 -3.14 5.79
C ARG A 222 31.19 -4.02 4.68
N LEU A 223 31.64 -3.45 3.57
CA LEU A 223 32.36 -4.19 2.52
C LEU A 223 33.63 -4.85 3.07
N ASN A 224 34.39 -4.17 3.95
CA ASN A 224 35.62 -4.69 4.52
C ASN A 224 35.41 -5.55 5.79
N ASN A 225 34.40 -5.20 6.58
CA ASN A 225 34.05 -5.85 7.85
C ASN A 225 32.53 -6.07 7.94
N PRO A 226 32.00 -7.13 7.31
CA PRO A 226 30.57 -7.42 7.30
C PRO A 226 30.02 -7.61 8.74
N SER A 227 28.81 -7.13 8.96
CA SER A 227 28.02 -7.33 10.16
C SER A 227 26.70 -8.05 9.82
N ASN A 228 25.97 -8.49 10.81
CA ASN A 228 24.65 -9.05 10.58
C ASN A 228 23.60 -7.92 10.53
N ASP A 229 23.67 -7.08 9.49
CA ASP A 229 22.80 -5.93 9.29
C ASP A 229 22.40 -5.75 7.79
N LEU A 230 21.41 -4.90 7.56
CA LEU A 230 20.89 -4.64 6.23
C LEU A 230 21.93 -3.93 5.33
N ILE A 231 22.84 -3.11 5.91
CA ILE A 231 23.90 -2.45 5.14
C ILE A 231 24.86 -3.49 4.58
N SER A 232 25.25 -4.49 5.38
CA SER A 232 26.11 -5.60 4.93
C SER A 232 25.44 -6.45 3.86
N ALA A 233 24.14 -6.71 4.01
CA ALA A 233 23.38 -7.46 3.01
C ALA A 233 23.33 -6.74 1.67
N ILE A 234 23.16 -5.42 1.67
CA ILE A 234 23.19 -4.58 0.48
C ILE A 234 24.62 -4.51 -0.09
N ALA A 235 25.63 -4.31 0.76
CA ALA A 235 27.03 -4.27 0.35
C ALA A 235 27.49 -5.56 -0.35
N ALA A 236 26.89 -6.69 0.00
CA ALA A 236 27.18 -8.00 -0.59
C ALA A 236 26.50 -8.24 -1.96
N VAL A 237 25.67 -7.32 -2.44
CA VAL A 237 25.03 -7.47 -3.75
C VAL A 237 26.01 -7.10 -4.85
N GLU A 238 26.33 -8.07 -5.70
CA GLU A 238 27.10 -7.86 -6.93
C GLU A 238 26.13 -7.61 -8.10
N LEU A 239 26.40 -6.56 -8.85
CA LEU A 239 25.62 -6.14 -10.00
C LEU A 239 26.51 -6.15 -11.24
N GLU A 240 25.91 -6.20 -12.43
CA GLU A 240 26.64 -6.30 -13.70
C GLU A 240 27.66 -5.14 -13.90
N ASP A 241 27.34 -3.96 -13.35
CA ASP A 241 28.14 -2.73 -13.50
C ASP A 241 28.94 -2.38 -12.24
N GLY A 242 29.06 -3.30 -11.27
CA GLY A 242 29.89 -3.12 -10.08
C GLY A 242 29.15 -3.33 -8.76
N PRO A 243 29.81 -3.06 -7.63
CA PRO A 243 29.24 -3.25 -6.31
C PRO A 243 28.09 -2.27 -6.02
N ALA A 244 27.23 -2.64 -5.07
CA ALA A 244 26.18 -1.77 -4.59
C ALA A 244 26.72 -0.45 -4.00
N THR A 245 26.02 0.63 -4.25
CA THR A 245 26.39 2.00 -3.84
C THR A 245 25.53 2.50 -2.68
N ALA A 246 25.93 3.62 -2.07
CA ALA A 246 25.10 4.29 -1.06
C ALA A 246 23.79 4.83 -1.65
N GLU A 247 23.82 5.20 -2.91
CA GLU A 247 22.65 5.61 -3.69
C GLU A 247 21.65 4.44 -3.87
N ASP A 248 22.15 3.23 -4.15
CA ASP A 248 21.32 2.02 -4.22
C ASP A 248 20.66 1.72 -2.86
N LEU A 249 21.40 1.87 -1.76
CA LEU A 249 20.83 1.73 -0.42
C LEU A 249 19.71 2.75 -0.17
N VAL A 250 19.92 4.02 -0.50
CA VAL A 250 18.89 5.07 -0.32
C VAL A 250 17.67 4.80 -1.18
N ILE A 251 17.83 4.35 -2.42
CA ILE A 251 16.70 3.99 -3.29
C ILE A 251 15.98 2.76 -2.73
N THR A 252 16.71 1.75 -2.25
CA THR A 252 16.08 0.59 -1.59
C THR A 252 15.25 0.98 -0.37
N LEU A 253 15.72 1.94 0.43
CA LEU A 253 14.96 2.48 1.55
C LEU A 253 13.75 3.31 1.09
N LEU A 254 13.86 4.06 -0.01
CA LEU A 254 12.77 4.84 -0.58
C LEU A 254 11.64 3.93 -1.10
N GLU A 255 11.99 2.84 -1.77
CA GLU A 255 11.02 1.91 -2.37
C GLU A 255 10.38 0.95 -1.33
N SER A 256 10.89 0.92 -0.09
CA SER A 256 10.30 0.11 0.97
C SER A 256 8.89 0.60 1.35
N ASP A 257 8.00 -0.33 1.69
CA ASP A 257 6.57 -0.04 1.94
C ASP A 257 6.26 0.19 3.42
N HIS A 258 7.05 1.05 4.08
CA HIS A 258 6.85 1.39 5.49
C HIS A 258 5.58 2.24 5.73
N GLU A 259 5.10 2.95 4.70
CA GLU A 259 3.83 3.69 4.78
C GLU A 259 2.64 2.74 5.00
N THR A 260 2.65 1.57 4.37
CA THR A 260 1.59 0.57 4.59
C THR A 260 1.67 -0.03 6.00
N LEU A 261 2.87 -0.30 6.52
CA LEU A 261 3.00 -0.80 7.89
C LEU A 261 2.49 0.24 8.89
N HIS A 262 2.95 1.48 8.80
CA HIS A 262 2.50 2.58 9.65
C HIS A 262 1.00 2.83 9.52
N GLY A 263 0.57 3.22 8.32
CA GLY A 263 -0.81 3.63 8.10
C GLY A 263 -1.81 2.47 8.21
N GLY A 264 -1.41 1.27 7.79
CA GLY A 264 -2.24 0.07 7.92
C GLY A 264 -2.48 -0.32 9.37
N LEU A 265 -1.44 -0.28 10.22
CA LEU A 265 -1.57 -0.53 11.66
C LEU A 265 -2.47 0.51 12.34
N ALA A 266 -2.21 1.79 12.12
CA ALA A 266 -2.99 2.86 12.73
C ALA A 266 -4.47 2.78 12.30
N ASN A 267 -4.74 2.48 11.01
CA ASN A 267 -6.09 2.33 10.49
C ASN A 267 -6.78 1.08 11.04
N MET A 268 -6.08 -0.04 11.15
CA MET A 268 -6.64 -1.27 11.71
C MET A 268 -7.06 -1.06 13.17
N TRP A 269 -6.20 -0.48 14.00
CA TRP A 269 -6.52 -0.22 15.40
C TRP A 269 -7.58 0.86 15.57
N TYR A 270 -7.57 1.90 14.73
CA TYR A 270 -8.67 2.87 14.65
C TYR A 270 -10.01 2.17 14.39
N LEU A 271 -10.07 1.29 13.39
CA LEU A 271 -11.29 0.56 13.06
C LEU A 271 -11.72 -0.36 14.20
N LEU A 272 -10.80 -1.11 14.80
CA LEU A 272 -11.11 -2.03 15.89
C LEU A 272 -11.63 -1.31 17.13
N LEU A 273 -11.03 -0.19 17.51
CA LEU A 273 -11.47 0.58 18.68
C LEU A 273 -12.79 1.31 18.45
N ASN A 274 -13.13 1.63 17.20
CA ASN A 274 -14.43 2.21 16.83
C ASN A 274 -15.52 1.15 16.54
N HIS A 275 -15.16 -0.16 16.53
CA HIS A 275 -16.06 -1.28 16.34
C HIS A 275 -15.85 -2.31 17.45
N PRO A 276 -16.24 -2.01 18.69
CA PRO A 276 -15.94 -2.85 19.86
C PRO A 276 -16.48 -4.29 19.72
N GLU A 277 -17.55 -4.49 18.98
CA GLU A 277 -18.09 -5.81 18.67
C GLU A 277 -17.12 -6.65 17.79
N GLN A 278 -16.37 -6.00 16.88
CA GLN A 278 -15.36 -6.70 16.08
C GLN A 278 -14.11 -7.01 16.91
N LEU A 279 -13.71 -6.09 17.78
CA LEU A 279 -12.61 -6.30 18.73
C LEU A 279 -12.93 -7.46 19.69
N GLN A 280 -14.15 -7.51 20.25
CA GLN A 280 -14.60 -8.59 21.11
C GLN A 280 -14.56 -9.96 20.40
N ARG A 281 -14.89 -10.02 19.12
CA ARG A 281 -14.76 -11.26 18.31
C ARG A 281 -13.31 -11.70 18.20
N ILE A 282 -12.37 -10.77 18.07
CA ILE A 282 -10.93 -11.08 18.03
C ILE A 282 -10.46 -11.58 19.39
N HIS A 283 -10.86 -10.97 20.49
CA HIS A 283 -10.56 -11.49 21.84
C HIS A 283 -11.05 -12.92 22.03
N SER A 284 -12.24 -13.23 21.52
CA SER A 284 -12.81 -14.60 21.58
C SER A 284 -12.12 -15.58 20.60
N THR A 285 -11.50 -15.06 19.55
CA THR A 285 -10.87 -15.86 18.50
C THR A 285 -9.65 -15.14 17.94
N PRO A 286 -8.48 -15.20 18.62
CA PRO A 286 -7.29 -14.38 18.28
C PRO A 286 -6.79 -14.52 16.84
N ARG A 287 -6.96 -15.66 16.21
CA ARG A 287 -6.62 -15.87 14.78
C ARG A 287 -7.32 -14.88 13.83
N LEU A 288 -8.41 -14.23 14.26
CA LEU A 288 -9.12 -13.24 13.47
C LEU A 288 -8.34 -11.93 13.30
N ILE A 289 -7.28 -11.67 14.08
CA ILE A 289 -6.45 -10.47 13.91
C ILE A 289 -5.82 -10.39 12.52
N LYS A 290 -5.41 -11.52 11.95
CA LYS A 290 -4.93 -11.58 10.56
C LYS A 290 -6.03 -11.18 9.56
N GLN A 291 -7.27 -11.56 9.84
CA GLN A 291 -8.41 -11.18 8.99
C GLN A 291 -8.75 -9.71 9.16
N ALA A 292 -8.60 -9.16 10.37
CA ALA A 292 -8.74 -7.72 10.62
C ALA A 292 -7.73 -6.90 9.81
N TRP A 293 -6.48 -7.37 9.69
CA TRP A 293 -5.47 -6.75 8.84
C TRP A 293 -5.92 -6.66 7.37
N PHE A 294 -6.33 -7.78 6.79
CA PHE A 294 -6.80 -7.78 5.40
C PHE A 294 -8.04 -6.92 5.19
N GLU A 295 -8.99 -6.98 6.14
CA GLU A 295 -10.21 -6.19 6.06
C GLU A 295 -9.95 -4.70 6.25
N SER A 296 -9.03 -4.30 7.12
CA SER A 296 -8.65 -2.90 7.27
C SER A 296 -8.01 -2.34 6.00
N LEU A 297 -7.14 -3.11 5.35
CA LEU A 297 -6.54 -2.74 4.06
C LEU A 297 -7.58 -2.66 2.93
N ARG A 298 -8.63 -3.48 2.97
CA ARG A 298 -9.77 -3.36 2.05
C ARG A 298 -10.60 -2.14 2.37
N HIS A 299 -11.07 -2.02 3.60
CA HIS A 299 -12.06 -1.03 4.01
C HIS A 299 -11.52 0.40 4.08
N SER A 300 -10.36 0.56 4.71
CA SER A 300 -9.74 1.87 4.93
C SER A 300 -8.23 1.81 4.68
N PRO A 301 -7.82 1.59 3.42
CA PRO A 301 -6.41 1.54 3.07
C PRO A 301 -5.70 2.86 3.37
N ALA A 302 -4.44 2.78 3.81
CA ALA A 302 -3.61 3.96 3.99
C ALA A 302 -3.23 4.59 2.64
N VAL A 303 -3.02 3.78 1.61
CA VAL A 303 -2.76 4.21 0.23
C VAL A 303 -4.04 4.04 -0.59
N LEU A 304 -4.63 5.16 -1.02
CA LEU A 304 -5.96 5.17 -1.66
C LEU A 304 -5.92 4.71 -3.12
N ALA A 305 -4.81 4.91 -3.81
CA ALA A 305 -4.69 4.62 -5.23
C ALA A 305 -3.25 4.29 -5.63
N ALA A 306 -3.11 3.46 -6.65
CA ALA A 306 -1.85 3.22 -7.33
C ALA A 306 -1.84 3.93 -8.69
N LYS A 307 -0.68 4.42 -9.11
CA LYS A 307 -0.49 5.04 -10.42
C LYS A 307 0.02 4.01 -11.40
N ARG A 308 -0.51 4.06 -12.63
CA ARG A 308 0.01 3.33 -13.79
C ARG A 308 0.18 4.29 -14.94
N PHE A 309 1.02 3.93 -15.90
CA PHE A 309 1.30 4.74 -17.07
C PHE A 309 1.14 3.89 -18.32
N SER A 310 0.45 4.42 -19.33
CA SER A 310 0.32 3.73 -20.62
C SER A 310 1.68 3.70 -21.34
N ARG A 311 2.10 2.50 -21.79
CA ARG A 311 3.36 2.32 -22.54
C ARG A 311 3.27 2.87 -23.96
N HIS A 312 2.08 2.86 -24.52
CA HIS A 312 1.73 3.35 -25.84
C HIS A 312 0.28 3.83 -25.83
N GLU A 313 -0.20 4.37 -26.91
CA GLU A 313 -1.60 4.71 -27.07
C GLU A 313 -2.48 3.45 -26.98
N VAL A 314 -3.51 3.48 -26.16
CA VAL A 314 -4.41 2.34 -25.93
C VAL A 314 -5.86 2.80 -25.75
N GLU A 315 -6.78 2.18 -26.46
CA GLU A 315 -8.20 2.40 -26.24
C GLU A 315 -8.71 1.47 -25.12
N ARG A 316 -9.16 2.07 -24.03
CA ARG A 316 -9.68 1.35 -22.84
C ARG A 316 -10.83 2.11 -22.19
N PHE A 317 -11.79 1.37 -21.66
CA PHE A 317 -12.94 1.95 -20.93
C PHE A 317 -13.71 3.02 -21.72
N GLY A 318 -13.74 2.92 -23.05
CA GLY A 318 -14.35 3.91 -23.94
C GLY A 318 -13.58 5.22 -24.07
N GLN A 319 -12.31 5.24 -23.67
CA GLN A 319 -11.39 6.39 -23.76
C GLN A 319 -10.14 6.00 -24.54
N LEU A 320 -9.61 6.92 -25.32
CA LEU A 320 -8.27 6.83 -25.88
C LEU A 320 -7.28 7.36 -24.85
N LEU A 321 -6.43 6.48 -24.34
CA LEU A 321 -5.37 6.80 -23.39
C LEU A 321 -4.09 7.02 -24.19
N PRO A 322 -3.55 8.25 -24.29
CA PRO A 322 -2.34 8.51 -25.04
C PRO A 322 -1.12 7.85 -24.38
N GLN A 323 -0.03 7.66 -25.12
CA GLN A 323 1.23 7.18 -24.57
C GLN A 323 1.69 8.06 -23.40
N GLY A 324 2.14 7.44 -22.31
CA GLY A 324 2.56 8.12 -21.08
C GLY A 324 1.42 8.69 -20.24
N ALA A 325 0.15 8.43 -20.60
CA ALA A 325 -0.97 8.87 -19.77
C ALA A 325 -0.90 8.26 -18.37
N MET A 326 -1.08 9.10 -17.36
CA MET A 326 -1.18 8.66 -15.97
C MET A 326 -2.60 8.14 -15.69
N ILE A 327 -2.69 6.91 -15.25
CA ILE A 327 -3.92 6.27 -14.81
C ILE A 327 -3.89 6.12 -13.29
N ILE A 328 -4.85 6.72 -12.62
CA ILE A 328 -5.05 6.62 -11.18
C ILE A 328 -6.02 5.47 -10.92
N CYS A 329 -5.46 4.34 -10.51
CA CYS A 329 -6.19 3.15 -10.17
C CYS A 329 -6.63 3.25 -8.71
N SER A 330 -7.89 3.64 -8.46
CA SER A 330 -8.40 3.86 -7.11
C SER A 330 -8.69 2.53 -6.41
N ALA A 331 -7.70 2.03 -5.66
CA ALA A 331 -7.86 0.83 -4.84
C ALA A 331 -8.93 1.03 -3.75
N ALA A 332 -9.01 2.22 -3.16
CA ALA A 332 -10.00 2.53 -2.12
C ALA A 332 -11.45 2.45 -2.64
N ALA A 333 -11.71 2.91 -3.87
CA ALA A 333 -13.02 2.77 -4.49
C ALA A 333 -13.32 1.33 -4.89
N ALA A 334 -12.36 0.67 -5.52
CA ALA A 334 -12.47 -0.71 -6.00
C ALA A 334 -12.67 -1.71 -4.85
N ASN A 335 -11.96 -1.53 -3.74
CA ASN A 335 -12.10 -2.35 -2.53
C ASN A 335 -13.48 -2.21 -1.84
N ARG A 336 -14.26 -1.20 -2.19
CA ARG A 336 -15.64 -1.02 -1.72
C ARG A 336 -16.67 -1.18 -2.86
N ASP A 337 -16.30 -1.92 -3.88
CA ASP A 337 -17.22 -2.22 -4.98
C ASP A 337 -18.30 -3.21 -4.51
N PRO A 338 -19.59 -2.81 -4.47
CA PRO A 338 -20.68 -3.66 -3.99
C PRO A 338 -21.00 -4.81 -4.95
N GLU A 339 -20.50 -4.77 -6.18
CA GLU A 339 -20.61 -5.87 -7.14
C GLU A 339 -19.63 -7.02 -6.79
N ILE A 340 -18.63 -6.73 -5.95
CA ILE A 340 -17.56 -7.67 -5.60
C ILE A 340 -17.64 -8.08 -4.13
N PHE A 341 -17.91 -7.14 -3.24
CA PHE A 341 -17.94 -7.37 -1.78
C PHE A 341 -19.34 -7.12 -1.23
N THR A 342 -19.88 -8.12 -0.55
CA THR A 342 -21.16 -7.95 0.17
C THR A 342 -20.97 -6.96 1.31
N ASP A 343 -21.93 -6.07 1.52
CA ASP A 343 -21.84 -5.00 2.54
C ASP A 343 -20.48 -4.27 2.48
N ALA A 344 -20.11 -3.84 1.27
CA ALA A 344 -18.78 -3.31 0.96
C ALA A 344 -18.36 -2.10 1.82
N GLU A 345 -19.31 -1.32 2.28
CA GLU A 345 -19.10 -0.14 3.14
C GLU A 345 -18.92 -0.48 4.63
N GLN A 346 -19.14 -1.74 5.05
CA GLN A 346 -18.99 -2.15 6.44
C GLN A 346 -17.60 -2.73 6.69
N PHE A 347 -17.06 -2.45 7.87
CA PHE A 347 -15.87 -3.11 8.39
C PHE A 347 -16.27 -4.39 9.10
N LEU A 348 -15.99 -5.54 8.51
CA LEU A 348 -16.43 -6.85 8.99
C LEU A 348 -15.24 -7.81 9.10
N VAL A 349 -14.73 -7.99 10.29
CA VAL A 349 -13.67 -8.98 10.56
C VAL A 349 -14.24 -10.39 10.32
N GLY A 350 -13.50 -11.19 9.57
CA GLY A 350 -13.92 -12.57 9.27
C GLY A 350 -14.90 -12.68 8.10
N ARG A 351 -14.93 -11.68 7.18
CA ARG A 351 -15.69 -11.81 5.94
C ARG A 351 -15.22 -13.03 5.14
N LYS A 352 -16.19 -13.68 4.50
CA LYS A 352 -15.94 -14.90 3.70
C LYS A 352 -15.64 -14.60 2.23
N ASP A 353 -15.97 -13.41 1.77
CA ASP A 353 -15.81 -12.94 0.39
C ASP A 353 -14.51 -12.15 0.15
N LEU A 354 -13.54 -12.22 1.06
CA LEU A 354 -12.23 -11.59 0.95
C LEU A 354 -11.11 -12.62 1.01
N CYS A 355 -10.24 -12.61 0.01
CA CYS A 355 -9.02 -13.43 0.00
C CYS A 355 -8.04 -12.96 1.09
N GLN A 356 -7.62 -13.89 1.93
CA GLN A 356 -6.70 -13.65 3.05
C GLN A 356 -5.28 -14.14 2.78
N ARG A 357 -4.92 -14.20 1.51
CA ARG A 357 -3.60 -14.57 1.03
C ARG A 357 -2.99 -13.43 0.26
N GLU A 358 -1.67 -13.45 0.14
CA GLU A 358 -0.97 -12.54 -0.75
C GLU A 358 -1.49 -12.70 -2.18
N PRO A 359 -1.94 -11.60 -2.83
CA PRO A 359 -2.42 -11.68 -4.20
C PRO A 359 -1.28 -12.04 -5.16
N ARG A 360 -1.56 -12.90 -6.12
CA ARG A 360 -0.60 -13.32 -7.15
C ARG A 360 -1.26 -13.26 -8.51
N GLY A 361 -1.32 -12.07 -9.05
CA GLY A 361 -2.11 -11.82 -10.24
C GLY A 361 -3.60 -11.99 -9.97
N MET A 362 -4.38 -12.13 -11.03
CA MET A 362 -5.84 -12.31 -10.93
C MET A 362 -6.26 -13.72 -10.51
N TYR A 363 -5.34 -14.69 -10.61
CA TYR A 363 -5.63 -16.07 -10.22
C TYR A 363 -5.41 -16.28 -8.73
N ARG A 364 -6.47 -16.62 -8.06
CA ARG A 364 -6.49 -17.02 -6.66
C ARG A 364 -6.96 -18.46 -6.60
N ALA A 365 -6.25 -19.25 -5.86
CA ALA A 365 -6.59 -20.67 -5.70
C ALA A 365 -7.99 -20.89 -5.09
N ASP A 366 -8.48 -19.91 -4.33
CA ASP A 366 -9.80 -19.92 -3.67
C ASP A 366 -10.88 -19.17 -4.44
N GLY A 367 -10.55 -18.51 -5.56
CA GLY A 367 -11.49 -17.73 -6.36
C GLY A 367 -12.00 -16.41 -5.71
N LEU A 368 -11.58 -16.12 -4.48
CA LEU A 368 -12.06 -14.94 -3.74
C LEU A 368 -11.37 -13.64 -4.19
N PRO A 369 -12.07 -12.50 -4.19
CA PRO A 369 -11.48 -11.20 -4.46
C PRO A 369 -10.48 -10.78 -3.36
N ALA A 370 -9.33 -10.23 -3.75
CA ALA A 370 -8.38 -9.65 -2.81
C ALA A 370 -8.66 -8.18 -2.54
N GLY A 371 -8.27 -7.69 -1.37
CA GLY A 371 -8.03 -6.27 -1.21
C GLY A 371 -6.82 -5.87 -2.08
N ILE A 372 -7.00 -4.91 -2.98
CA ILE A 372 -6.01 -4.58 -4.01
C ILE A 372 -5.16 -3.35 -3.69
N THR A 373 -5.14 -2.93 -2.44
CA THR A 373 -4.37 -1.76 -1.98
C THR A 373 -2.89 -1.83 -2.35
N LEU A 374 -2.30 -3.04 -2.24
CA LEU A 374 -0.90 -3.31 -2.55
C LEU A 374 -0.72 -3.90 -3.97
N GLY A 375 -1.72 -3.76 -4.84
CA GLY A 375 -1.72 -4.37 -6.16
C GLY A 375 -2.06 -5.86 -6.11
N LEU A 376 -1.80 -6.55 -7.20
CA LEU A 376 -2.12 -7.98 -7.36
C LEU A 376 -0.90 -8.90 -7.43
N GLY A 377 0.30 -8.36 -7.36
CA GLY A 377 1.52 -9.15 -7.55
C GLY A 377 1.62 -9.79 -8.94
N LYS A 378 2.76 -10.37 -9.26
CA LYS A 378 2.97 -11.06 -10.54
C LYS A 378 2.60 -12.54 -10.40
N PRO A 379 1.84 -13.13 -11.36
CA PRO A 379 1.59 -14.55 -11.36
C PRO A 379 2.89 -15.33 -11.61
N SER A 380 3.03 -16.45 -10.95
CA SER A 380 3.92 -17.58 -11.33
C SER A 380 5.45 -17.44 -11.28
N LYS A 381 6.06 -16.41 -10.71
CA LYS A 381 7.51 -16.43 -10.49
C LYS A 381 7.95 -17.32 -9.33
N TYR A 382 7.01 -17.83 -8.54
CA TYR A 382 7.31 -18.56 -7.32
C TYR A 382 7.00 -20.05 -7.46
N PRO A 383 7.79 -20.93 -6.85
CA PRO A 383 7.50 -22.35 -6.78
C PRO A 383 6.09 -22.67 -6.27
N ALA A 384 5.55 -23.79 -6.70
CA ALA A 384 4.24 -24.25 -6.22
C ALA A 384 4.27 -24.60 -4.73
N ILE A 385 5.41 -25.06 -4.24
CA ILE A 385 5.63 -25.45 -2.84
C ILE A 385 5.88 -24.18 -2.02
N PRO A 386 5.05 -23.88 -0.98
CA PRO A 386 5.18 -22.66 -0.19
C PRO A 386 6.53 -22.47 0.50
N GLU A 387 7.17 -23.57 0.92
CA GLU A 387 8.44 -23.58 1.65
C GLU A 387 9.61 -23.11 0.77
N ASP A 388 9.50 -23.33 -0.54
CA ASP A 388 10.55 -22.93 -1.50
C ASP A 388 10.38 -21.48 -1.99
N ARG A 389 9.38 -20.77 -1.47
CA ARG A 389 9.09 -19.39 -1.90
C ARG A 389 9.89 -18.40 -1.07
N PRO A 390 10.63 -17.49 -1.69
CA PRO A 390 11.22 -16.39 -0.95
C PRO A 390 10.13 -15.58 -0.25
N ILE A 391 10.42 -15.11 0.96
CA ILE A 391 9.53 -14.23 1.68
C ILE A 391 9.40 -12.93 0.90
N SER A 392 8.18 -12.36 0.88
CA SER A 392 7.94 -11.06 0.23
C SER A 392 7.84 -9.95 1.26
N LEU A 393 8.09 -8.70 0.87
CA LEU A 393 7.84 -7.53 1.72
C LEU A 393 6.37 -7.48 2.19
N TYR A 394 5.44 -7.87 1.33
CA TYR A 394 4.03 -8.02 1.70
C TYR A 394 3.85 -8.99 2.87
N ALA A 395 4.48 -10.17 2.82
CA ALA A 395 4.40 -11.15 3.88
C ALA A 395 5.07 -10.66 5.17
N LEU A 396 6.21 -9.98 5.07
CA LEU A 396 6.90 -9.38 6.21
C LEU A 396 6.03 -8.32 6.91
N THR A 397 5.49 -7.37 6.14
CA THR A 397 4.60 -6.31 6.66
C THR A 397 3.36 -6.90 7.33
N ARG A 398 2.71 -7.88 6.69
CA ARG A 398 1.56 -8.58 7.26
C ARG A 398 1.92 -9.30 8.56
N ASN A 399 3.02 -10.06 8.57
CA ASN A 399 3.42 -10.82 9.74
C ASN A 399 3.75 -9.87 10.89
N ALA A 400 4.53 -8.83 10.65
CA ALA A 400 4.81 -7.81 11.66
C ALA A 400 3.52 -7.22 12.23
N ALA A 401 2.57 -6.81 11.38
CA ALA A 401 1.30 -6.23 11.83
C ALA A 401 0.48 -7.21 12.69
N VAL A 402 0.45 -8.49 12.32
CA VAL A 402 -0.25 -9.54 13.08
C VAL A 402 0.45 -9.82 14.42
N ASP A 403 1.77 -9.96 14.40
CA ASP A 403 2.56 -10.31 15.60
C ASP A 403 2.49 -9.21 16.66
N VAL A 404 2.70 -7.95 16.27
CA VAL A 404 2.60 -6.83 17.23
C VAL A 404 1.18 -6.64 17.75
N SER A 405 0.17 -6.91 16.92
CA SER A 405 -1.23 -6.79 17.35
C SER A 405 -1.63 -7.91 18.30
N ASN A 406 -1.10 -9.13 18.14
CA ASN A 406 -1.28 -10.19 19.14
C ASN A 406 -0.65 -9.79 20.48
N MET A 407 0.56 -9.21 20.48
CA MET A 407 1.20 -8.73 21.72
C MET A 407 0.37 -7.65 22.43
N ILE A 408 -0.25 -6.73 21.67
CA ILE A 408 -1.17 -5.72 22.23
C ILE A 408 -2.37 -6.42 22.88
N LEU A 409 -3.02 -7.35 22.18
CA LEU A 409 -4.21 -8.06 22.66
C LEU A 409 -3.92 -8.92 23.91
N GLU A 410 -2.72 -9.46 24.02
CA GLU A 410 -2.29 -10.32 25.12
C GLU A 410 -1.89 -9.52 26.36
N GLN A 411 -1.29 -8.33 26.18
CA GLN A 411 -0.66 -7.59 27.28
C GLN A 411 -1.42 -6.34 27.71
N LEU A 412 -2.24 -5.73 26.83
CA LEU A 412 -3.02 -4.53 27.16
C LEU A 412 -4.50 -4.91 27.33
N THR A 413 -4.89 -5.21 28.57
CA THR A 413 -6.24 -5.69 28.87
C THR A 413 -7.28 -4.56 28.77
N ASN A 414 -8.48 -4.86 28.29
CA ASN A 414 -9.58 -3.91 28.15
C ASN A 414 -9.21 -2.64 27.37
N LEU A 415 -8.39 -2.78 26.34
CA LEU A 415 -7.95 -1.67 25.47
C LEU A 415 -9.16 -0.98 24.82
N ARG A 416 -9.27 0.34 25.04
CA ARG A 416 -10.40 1.16 24.58
C ARG A 416 -9.93 2.59 24.28
N LEU A 417 -10.73 3.35 23.50
CA LEU A 417 -10.47 4.77 23.32
C LEU A 417 -10.59 5.52 24.65
N THR A 418 -9.75 6.54 24.85
CA THR A 418 -9.96 7.45 25.99
C THR A 418 -11.24 8.24 25.82
N ASN A 419 -11.92 8.60 26.91
CA ASN A 419 -13.22 9.29 26.89
C ASN A 419 -13.21 10.63 26.13
N ALA A 420 -12.06 11.29 26.02
CA ALA A 420 -11.90 12.57 25.31
C ALA A 420 -11.43 12.40 23.85
N ALA A 421 -11.22 11.16 23.38
CA ALA A 421 -10.71 10.92 22.05
C ALA A 421 -11.78 11.10 20.97
N ASP A 422 -11.45 11.83 19.93
CA ASP A 422 -12.22 11.93 18.68
C ASP A 422 -11.30 11.62 17.48
N PRO A 423 -10.82 10.37 17.39
CA PRO A 423 -9.88 9.98 16.34
C PRO A 423 -10.55 9.98 14.98
N SER A 424 -9.80 10.36 13.96
CA SER A 424 -10.28 10.39 12.59
C SER A 424 -9.24 9.93 11.58
N LEU A 425 -9.71 9.32 10.49
CA LEU A 425 -8.87 8.98 9.35
C LEU A 425 -8.77 10.18 8.41
N ARG A 426 -7.57 10.69 8.20
CA ARG A 426 -7.34 11.84 7.30
C ARG A 426 -5.99 11.77 6.63
N SER A 427 -5.85 12.41 5.49
CA SER A 427 -4.55 12.72 4.89
C SER A 427 -3.99 13.99 5.53
N LEU A 428 -2.66 14.06 5.71
CA LEU A 428 -2.06 15.18 6.47
C LEU A 428 -2.22 16.55 5.83
N ARG A 429 -2.29 16.65 4.50
CA ARG A 429 -2.18 17.99 3.87
C ARG A 429 -2.92 18.22 2.59
N SER A 430 -3.57 17.34 1.96
CA SER A 430 -4.17 17.71 0.73
C SER A 430 -4.55 16.62 -0.21
N LEU A 431 -5.25 16.97 -0.96
CA LEU A 431 -5.57 17.34 -2.32
C LEU A 431 -4.85 16.51 -3.40
N ARG A 432 -3.81 15.72 -3.08
CA ARG A 432 -3.08 14.95 -4.09
C ARG A 432 -3.01 13.48 -3.72
N LEU A 433 -3.42 12.68 -4.67
CA LEU A 433 -3.34 11.23 -4.62
C LEU A 433 -1.90 10.76 -4.40
N GLY A 434 -1.73 9.91 -3.42
CA GLY A 434 -0.46 9.35 -3.03
C GLY A 434 -0.06 9.71 -1.60
N GLU A 435 -0.80 10.59 -0.92
CA GLU A 435 -0.59 10.81 0.50
C GLU A 435 -1.22 9.68 1.31
N MET A 436 -0.51 9.29 2.36
CA MET A 436 -1.02 8.32 3.33
C MET A 436 -2.22 8.91 4.07
N ARG A 437 -3.36 8.20 4.00
CA ARG A 437 -4.56 8.49 4.78
C ARG A 437 -4.60 7.56 5.98
N THR A 438 -4.40 8.12 7.17
CA THR A 438 -4.31 7.32 8.39
C THR A 438 -4.88 8.06 9.59
N CYS A 439 -5.06 7.33 10.69
CA CYS A 439 -5.28 7.89 12.00
C CYS A 439 -3.94 8.43 12.53
N TRP A 440 -3.86 9.74 12.75
CA TRP A 440 -2.64 10.41 13.21
C TRP A 440 -2.58 10.58 14.72
N ASP A 441 -3.70 10.38 15.40
CA ASP A 441 -3.85 10.50 16.83
C ASP A 441 -4.89 9.49 17.30
N LEU A 442 -4.46 8.49 18.07
CA LEU A 442 -5.29 7.39 18.54
C LEU A 442 -5.03 7.08 20.01
N PRO A 443 -5.42 8.00 20.91
CA PRO A 443 -5.22 7.80 22.33
C PRO A 443 -6.15 6.71 22.87
N ALA A 444 -5.55 5.73 23.50
CA ALA A 444 -6.23 4.60 24.08
C ALA A 444 -5.78 4.40 25.53
N GLU A 445 -6.66 3.82 26.33
CA GLU A 445 -6.41 3.41 27.71
C GLU A 445 -6.65 1.91 27.87
N PHE A 446 -5.99 1.32 28.85
CA PHE A 446 -6.10 -0.10 29.17
C PHE A 446 -5.97 -0.31 30.67
N ASP A 447 -6.41 -1.48 31.13
CA ASP A 447 -6.31 -1.85 32.54
C ASP A 447 -4.95 -2.55 32.78
N ASN A 448 -4.30 -2.19 33.89
CA ASN A 448 -3.01 -2.78 34.33
C ASN A 448 -3.19 -4.13 35.02
#